data_29abc752b685606c2d0e86b6acfdad78
#
_entry.id   29abc752b685606c2d0e86b6acfdad78
#
_cell.length_a   1.000
_cell.length_b   1.000
_cell.length_c   1.000
_cell.angle_alpha   90.00
_cell.angle_beta   90.00
_cell.angle_gamma   90.00
#
_symmetry.space_group_name_H-M   'P 1'
#
loop_
_entity.id
_entity.type
_entity.pdbx_description
1 polymer ?
#
loop_
_entity_poly.entity_id
_entity_poly.type
_entity_poly.pdbx_seq_one_letter_code
_entity_poly.pdbx_strand_id
1 'polypeptide(L)' 'MKYPIDTIVTINNCDWRIAEYRLGRGREWVYTLANEHVDGSFDTMRLNETAIGKIMSTKLQNEVLIETSEEILV' A
#
# COMPACT_ATOMS: atom_id res chain seq x y z
N MET A 1 -15.61 -1.46 2.15
CA MET A 1 -14.19 -1.54 2.54
C MET A 1 -13.48 -2.57 1.68
N LYS A 2 -12.40 -2.17 1.05
CA LYS A 2 -11.67 -3.04 0.12
C LYS A 2 -10.43 -3.69 0.73
N TYR A 3 -9.76 -2.98 1.66
CA TYR A 3 -8.54 -3.48 2.28
C TYR A 3 -8.75 -3.64 3.79
N PRO A 4 -8.50 -4.83 4.34
CA PRO A 4 -8.69 -5.05 5.78
C PRO A 4 -7.56 -4.42 6.61
N ILE A 5 -7.85 -4.27 7.90
CA ILE A 5 -6.84 -3.87 8.90
C ILE A 5 -5.66 -4.84 8.84
N ASP A 6 -4.45 -4.32 9.05
CA ASP A 6 -3.17 -5.05 9.01
C ASP A 6 -2.69 -5.42 7.60
N THR A 7 -3.39 -5.00 6.54
CA THR A 7 -2.86 -5.13 5.19
C THR A 7 -1.59 -4.29 5.06
N ILE A 8 -0.55 -4.87 4.45
CA ILE A 8 0.72 -4.19 4.23
C ILE A 8 0.73 -3.54 2.86
N VAL A 9 1.08 -2.25 2.85
CA VAL A 9 1.24 -1.45 1.63
C VAL A 9 2.67 -0.96 1.58
N THR A 10 3.42 -1.35 0.57
CA THR A 10 4.82 -0.95 0.42
C THR A 10 4.92 0.32 -0.40
N ILE A 11 5.49 1.37 0.18
CA ILE A 11 5.65 2.69 -0.44
C ILE A 11 7.10 3.11 -0.30
N ASN A 12 7.80 3.34 -1.41
CA ASN A 12 9.21 3.74 -1.42
C ASN A 12 10.10 2.80 -0.58
N ASN A 13 9.89 1.50 -0.73
CA ASN A 13 10.62 0.45 -0.01
C ASN A 13 10.36 0.42 1.50
N CYS A 14 9.31 1.10 1.96
CA CYS A 14 8.88 1.08 3.35
C CYS A 14 7.53 0.39 3.45
N ASP A 15 7.38 -0.50 4.41
CA ASP A 15 6.12 -1.21 4.64
C ASP A 15 5.24 -0.43 5.59
N TRP A 16 4.05 -0.09 5.12
CA TRP A 16 3.04 0.59 5.90
C TRP A 16 1.90 -0.38 6.19
N ARG A 17 1.42 -0.37 7.42
CA ARG A 17 0.32 -1.23 7.84
C ARG A 17 -0.96 -0.40 7.94
N ILE A 18 -2.05 -0.91 7.38
CA ILE A 18 -3.36 -0.27 7.54
C ILE A 18 -3.79 -0.43 9.01
N ALA A 19 -3.85 0.69 9.73
CA ALA A 19 -4.19 0.70 11.15
C ALA A 19 -5.67 0.96 11.39
N GLU A 20 -6.30 1.78 10.54
CA GLU A 20 -7.73 2.06 10.64
C GLU A 20 -8.27 2.55 9.31
N TYR A 21 -9.58 2.61 9.20
CA TYR A 21 -10.25 3.13 8.02
C TYR A 21 -11.52 3.84 8.42
N ARG A 22 -11.99 4.74 7.55
CA ARG A 22 -13.26 5.42 7.72
C ARG A 22 -13.81 5.81 6.35
N LEU A 23 -15.12 6.02 6.29
CA LEU A 23 -15.76 6.50 5.08
C LEU A 23 -15.60 8.02 5.01
N GLY A 24 -14.91 8.48 3.98
CA GLY A 24 -14.68 9.89 3.74
C GLY A 24 -15.79 10.53 2.91
N ARG A 25 -15.61 11.81 2.58
CA ARG A 25 -16.52 12.53 1.69
C ARG A 25 -16.51 11.88 0.31
N GLY A 26 -17.66 11.90 -0.36
CA GLY A 26 -17.78 11.25 -1.66
C GLY A 26 -17.90 9.74 -1.58
N ARG A 27 -18.13 9.19 -0.40
CA ARG A 27 -18.31 7.76 -0.16
C ARG A 27 -17.09 6.92 -0.52
N GLU A 28 -15.91 7.50 -0.46
CA GLU A 28 -14.68 6.78 -0.67
C GLU A 28 -14.03 6.44 0.67
N TRP A 29 -13.51 5.21 0.81
CA TRP A 29 -12.81 4.80 2.01
C TRP A 29 -11.47 5.48 2.12
N VAL A 30 -11.16 5.97 3.32
CA VAL A 30 -9.88 6.60 3.66
C VAL A 30 -9.21 5.74 4.72
N TYR A 31 -7.95 5.40 4.48
CA TYR A 31 -7.18 4.52 5.34
C TYR A 31 -6.08 5.30 6.05
N THR A 32 -5.88 5.01 7.32
CA THR A 32 -4.72 5.50 8.06
C THR A 32 -3.68 4.39 8.09
N LEU A 33 -2.50 4.68 7.57
CA LEU A 33 -1.39 3.74 7.52
C LEU A 33 -0.35 4.12 8.54
N ALA A 34 0.30 3.12 9.14
CA ALA A 34 1.34 3.32 10.15
C ALA A 34 2.63 2.63 9.72
N ASN A 35 3.74 3.33 9.88
CA ASN A 35 5.08 2.77 9.70
C ASN A 35 5.78 2.82 11.06
N GLU A 36 6.04 1.66 11.66
CA GLU A 36 6.66 1.56 12.96
C GLU A 36 8.18 1.61 12.87
N HIS A 37 8.80 2.33 13.81
CA HIS A 37 10.25 2.46 13.92
C HIS A 37 10.78 1.55 15.04
N VAL A 38 12.09 1.31 14.98
CA VAL A 38 12.76 0.42 15.95
C VAL A 38 12.60 0.91 17.39
N ASP A 39 12.55 2.22 17.60
CA ASP A 39 12.43 2.83 18.93
C ASP A 39 11.00 2.80 19.50
N GLY A 40 10.05 2.21 18.80
CA GLY A 40 8.65 2.13 19.22
C GLY A 40 7.78 3.30 18.75
N SER A 41 8.36 4.34 18.15
CA SER A 41 7.60 5.41 17.54
C SER A 41 7.05 4.96 16.18
N PHE A 42 6.12 5.72 15.62
CA PHE A 42 5.59 5.41 14.30
C PHE A 42 5.17 6.68 13.57
N ASP A 43 5.25 6.62 12.25
CA ASP A 43 4.71 7.66 11.38
C ASP A 43 3.33 7.21 10.87
N THR A 44 2.47 8.17 10.58
CA THR A 44 1.15 7.89 10.02
C THR A 44 0.93 8.70 8.75
N MET A 45 0.13 8.15 7.85
CA MET A 45 -0.35 8.87 6.67
C MET A 45 -1.76 8.42 6.35
N ARG A 46 -2.48 9.26 5.60
CA ARG A 46 -3.82 8.92 5.14
C ARG A 46 -3.84 8.82 3.63
N LEU A 47 -4.42 7.74 3.13
CA LEU A 47 -4.61 7.53 1.70
C LEU A 47 -6.03 7.04 1.46
N ASN A 48 -6.63 7.50 0.35
CA ASN A 48 -7.92 6.98 -0.05
C ASN A 48 -7.76 5.63 -0.77
N GLU A 49 -8.86 4.95 -0.97
CA GLU A 49 -8.86 3.63 -1.62
C GLU A 49 -8.26 3.67 -3.01
N THR A 50 -8.56 4.71 -3.77
CA THR A 50 -8.02 4.88 -5.12
C THR A 50 -6.50 4.97 -5.12
N ALA A 51 -5.92 5.74 -4.19
CA ALA A 51 -4.46 5.88 -4.09
C ALA A 51 -3.78 4.57 -3.73
N ILE A 52 -4.36 3.82 -2.79
CA ILE A 52 -3.83 2.50 -2.41
C ILE A 52 -3.90 1.54 -3.60
N GLY A 53 -5.01 1.55 -4.34
CA GLY A 53 -5.17 0.72 -5.52
C GLY A 53 -4.12 0.98 -6.59
N LYS A 54 -3.77 2.24 -6.81
CA LYS A 54 -2.70 2.61 -7.76
C LYS A 54 -1.34 2.08 -7.32
N ILE A 55 -1.02 2.20 -6.04
CA ILE A 55 0.25 1.70 -5.49
C ILE A 55 0.35 0.19 -5.67
N MET A 56 -0.71 -0.54 -5.33
CA MET A 56 -0.75 -1.99 -5.45
C MET A 56 -0.65 -2.44 -6.91
N SER A 57 -1.34 -1.76 -7.82
CA SER A 57 -1.27 -2.07 -9.25
C SER A 57 0.12 -1.85 -9.83
N THR A 58 0.78 -0.77 -9.46
CA THR A 58 2.15 -0.48 -9.89
C THR A 58 3.11 -1.58 -9.46
N LYS A 59 2.98 -2.05 -8.21
CA LYS A 59 3.80 -3.13 -7.70
C LYS A 59 3.61 -4.41 -8.51
N LEU A 60 2.37 -4.79 -8.80
CA LEU A 60 2.06 -5.97 -9.60
C LEU A 60 2.62 -5.87 -11.02
N GLN A 61 2.49 -4.71 -11.66
CA GLN A 61 3.03 -4.48 -12.99
C GLN A 61 4.56 -4.60 -13.02
N ASN A 62 5.23 -4.08 -12.02
CA ASN A 62 6.68 -4.19 -11.92
C ASN A 62 7.12 -5.65 -11.75
N GLU A 63 6.42 -6.42 -10.96
CA GLU A 63 6.70 -7.85 -10.80
C GLU A 63 6.54 -8.62 -12.12
N VAL A 64 5.48 -8.34 -12.86
CA VAL A 64 5.25 -8.96 -14.16
C VAL A 64 6.34 -8.59 -15.16
N LEU A 65 6.77 -7.32 -15.19
CA LEU A 65 7.84 -6.88 -16.07
C LEU A 65 9.16 -7.58 -15.76
N ILE A 66 9.47 -7.78 -14.50
CA ILE A 66 10.68 -8.49 -14.07
C ILE A 66 10.64 -9.95 -14.55
N GLU A 67 9.53 -10.63 -14.39
CA GLU A 67 9.36 -12.00 -14.87
C GLU A 67 9.55 -12.10 -16.39
N THR A 68 8.95 -11.18 -17.14
CA THR A 68 9.07 -11.12 -18.58
C THR A 68 10.53 -10.90 -19.01
N SER A 69 11.26 -10.05 -18.31
CA SER A 69 12.67 -9.80 -18.58
C SER A 69 13.53 -11.04 -18.37
N GLU A 70 13.24 -11.82 -17.33
CA GLU A 70 13.95 -13.07 -17.06
C GLU A 70 13.70 -14.09 -18.17
N GLU A 71 12.48 -14.21 -18.65
CA GLU A 71 12.14 -15.10 -19.76
C GLU A 71 12.89 -14.72 -21.04
N ILE A 72 13.02 -13.46 -21.32
CA ILE A 72 13.76 -12.98 -22.51
C ILE A 72 15.24 -13.30 -22.41
N LEU A 73 15.81 -13.23 -21.22
CA LEU A 73 17.23 -13.51 -21.00
C LEU A 73 17.59 -15.00 -21.08
N VAL A 74 16.63 -15.84 -20.84
CA VAL A 74 16.78 -17.29 -20.92
C VAL A 74 16.68 -17.78 -22.37
#